data_4922aebe32f14593cda00983794befde
#
_entry.id   4922aebe32f14593cda00983794befde
#
_cell.length_a   1.000
_cell.length_b   1.000
_cell.length_c   1.000
_cell.angle_alpha   90.00
_cell.angle_beta   90.00
_cell.angle_gamma   90.00
#
_symmetry.space_group_name_H-M   'P 1'
#
loop_
_entity.id
_entity.type
_entity.pdbx_description
1 polymer ?
#
loop_
_entity_poly.entity_id
_entity_poly.type
_entity_poly.pdbx_seq_one_letter_code
_entity_poly.pdbx_strand_id
1 'polypeptide(L)'
;IMNVESFLPEDTPELKEIEDLEASYILASSTTMYVTIDADGDDANIAGQVLKFQNQIGLHPSVISLDTGMIRQPLVSGIPTGLNSSFNTIDLMFEEAVNSTGITDQRLLRNGETKGVVVQIQIDSRDSMGALAFGEDTRFLLNSMNLTGEIGGDLYTGADVAKTFEESRIVQILLAGVMVLIVSSMVLKSFPKGLRIAIGAVAVGAAVDAMAGYMTGRGMETAPAVLLGMGFAADYLSHASADHPPTRRDNSARWLAGMTSLSVFVLVSFAAFPPARNMGQLLTVSILLSVILATSLAFKNSPEVSKGPNSRPPGILEEE
;
A
#
# COMPACT_ATOMS: atom_id res chain seq x y z
N ILE A 1 -4.48 2.97 5.29
CA ILE A 1 -3.78 2.84 6.59
C ILE A 1 -3.96 1.42 7.01
N MET A 2 -2.84 0.71 7.20
CA MET A 2 -2.86 -0.70 7.53
C MET A 2 -3.02 -0.83 9.05
N ASN A 3 -4.24 -1.15 9.51
CA ASN A 3 -4.46 -1.60 10.88
C ASN A 3 -4.59 -3.12 10.84
N VAL A 4 -3.93 -3.85 11.74
CA VAL A 4 -4.04 -5.32 11.82
C VAL A 4 -5.50 -5.75 11.99
N GLU A 5 -6.28 -4.97 12.71
CA GLU A 5 -7.73 -5.17 12.90
C GLU A 5 -8.50 -5.15 11.57
N SER A 6 -8.04 -4.38 10.57
CA SER A 6 -8.70 -4.32 9.25
C SER A 6 -8.57 -5.60 8.42
N PHE A 7 -7.69 -6.51 8.83
CA PHE A 7 -7.51 -7.83 8.21
C PHE A 7 -8.38 -8.91 8.84
N LEU A 8 -8.94 -8.67 10.02
CA LEU A 8 -9.81 -9.63 10.72
C LEU A 8 -11.28 -9.27 10.50
N PRO A 9 -12.19 -10.26 10.45
CA PRO A 9 -13.62 -10.00 10.46
C PRO A 9 -14.03 -9.27 11.75
N GLU A 10 -14.93 -8.29 11.64
CA GLU A 10 -15.37 -7.43 12.77
C GLU A 10 -15.95 -8.22 13.97
N ASP A 11 -16.46 -9.42 13.73
CA ASP A 11 -17.08 -10.29 14.75
C ASP A 11 -16.11 -11.35 15.31
N THR A 12 -14.80 -11.23 15.08
CA THR A 12 -13.81 -12.20 15.55
C THR A 12 -13.71 -12.11 17.08
N PRO A 13 -13.99 -13.19 17.84
CA PRO A 13 -13.94 -13.15 19.31
C PRO A 13 -12.56 -12.80 19.85
N GLU A 14 -11.50 -13.15 19.13
CA GLU A 14 -10.11 -12.83 19.46
C GLU A 14 -9.83 -11.32 19.44
N LEU A 15 -10.55 -10.52 18.63
CA LEU A 15 -10.43 -9.06 18.66
C LEU A 15 -10.88 -8.49 20.01
N LYS A 16 -11.96 -9.01 20.59
CA LYS A 16 -12.43 -8.57 21.92
C LYS A 16 -11.46 -8.94 23.02
N GLU A 17 -10.85 -10.14 22.93
CA GLU A 17 -9.82 -10.55 23.87
C GLU A 17 -8.58 -9.66 23.77
N ILE A 18 -8.19 -9.24 22.55
CA ILE A 18 -7.09 -8.28 22.34
C ILE A 18 -7.45 -6.93 22.94
N GLU A 19 -8.67 -6.40 22.67
CA GLU A 19 -9.13 -5.13 23.23
C GLU A 19 -9.16 -5.16 24.77
N ASP A 20 -9.60 -6.26 25.39
CA ASP A 20 -9.63 -6.44 26.84
C ASP A 20 -8.21 -6.52 27.44
N LEU A 21 -7.29 -7.20 26.75
CA LEU A 21 -5.87 -7.26 27.14
C LEU A 21 -5.21 -5.87 27.04
N GLU A 22 -5.46 -5.15 25.96
CA GLU A 22 -4.94 -3.80 25.73
C GLU A 22 -5.48 -2.80 26.75
N ALA A 23 -6.75 -2.92 27.12
CA ALA A 23 -7.33 -2.09 28.17
C ALA A 23 -6.75 -2.39 29.56
N SER A 24 -6.27 -3.62 29.78
CA SER A 24 -5.76 -4.07 31.08
C SER A 24 -4.27 -3.89 31.25
N TYR A 25 -3.49 -3.90 30.16
CA TYR A 25 -2.03 -3.89 30.20
C TYR A 25 -1.44 -2.85 29.25
N ILE A 26 -0.78 -1.86 29.81
CA ILE A 26 -0.15 -0.75 29.06
C ILE A 26 0.85 -1.23 27.99
N LEU A 27 1.51 -2.37 28.22
CA LEU A 27 2.44 -2.95 27.26
C LEU A 27 1.76 -3.73 26.14
N ALA A 28 0.51 -4.16 26.31
CA ALA A 28 -0.23 -4.85 25.27
C ALA A 28 -0.64 -3.90 24.12
N SER A 29 -0.79 -2.60 24.41
CA SER A 29 -1.05 -1.56 23.42
C SER A 29 0.22 -0.95 22.82
N SER A 30 1.40 -1.44 23.21
CA SER A 30 2.66 -0.86 22.78
C SER A 30 3.14 -1.42 21.45
N THR A 31 3.76 -0.56 20.67
CA THR A 31 4.48 -0.94 19.46
C THR A 31 5.96 -0.64 19.62
N THR A 32 6.79 -1.58 19.17
CA THR A 32 8.23 -1.39 19.17
C THR A 32 8.68 -0.70 17.89
N MET A 33 9.37 0.42 18.05
CA MET A 33 10.06 1.12 16.99
C MET A 33 11.57 0.93 17.13
N TYR A 34 12.24 0.80 16.03
CA TYR A 34 13.69 0.68 15.96
C TYR A 34 14.27 1.86 15.20
N VAL A 35 15.28 2.49 15.76
CA VAL A 35 16.04 3.55 15.10
C VAL A 35 17.48 3.09 15.00
N THR A 36 17.95 2.85 13.79
CA THR A 36 19.36 2.58 13.54
C THR A 36 20.07 3.90 13.36
N ILE A 37 21.17 4.10 14.05
CA ILE A 37 22.01 5.30 13.92
C ILE A 37 23.39 4.86 13.46
N ASP A 38 23.85 5.41 12.33
CA ASP A 38 25.18 5.14 11.81
C ASP A 38 26.24 5.73 12.74
N ALA A 39 27.15 4.87 13.19
CA ALA A 39 28.19 5.25 14.15
C ALA A 39 29.39 4.30 14.04
N ASP A 40 30.59 4.83 14.06
CA ASP A 40 31.78 4.02 14.26
C ASP A 40 31.99 3.77 15.76
N GLY A 41 32.38 2.55 16.11
CA GLY A 41 32.44 2.07 17.48
C GLY A 41 33.40 2.82 18.39
N ASP A 42 34.45 3.43 17.82
CA ASP A 42 35.49 4.20 18.52
C ASP A 42 35.22 5.71 18.57
N ASP A 43 34.17 6.23 17.91
CA ASP A 43 33.83 7.66 17.91
C ASP A 43 33.07 8.07 19.19
N ALA A 44 33.80 8.68 20.12
CA ALA A 44 33.24 9.20 21.36
C ALA A 44 32.25 10.37 21.16
N ASN A 45 32.42 11.15 20.11
CA ASN A 45 31.53 12.27 19.82
C ASN A 45 30.16 11.77 19.37
N ILE A 46 30.13 10.78 18.50
CA ILE A 46 28.90 10.11 18.05
C ILE A 46 28.22 9.40 19.23
N ALA A 47 28.95 8.69 20.08
CA ALA A 47 28.39 8.08 21.28
C ALA A 47 27.65 9.11 22.16
N GLY A 48 28.23 10.27 22.37
CA GLY A 48 27.60 11.36 23.12
C GLY A 48 26.35 11.92 22.44
N GLN A 49 26.32 11.97 21.11
CA GLN A 49 25.14 12.41 20.34
C GLN A 49 24.02 11.38 20.37
N VAL A 50 24.32 10.09 20.25
CA VAL A 50 23.32 9.00 20.37
C VAL A 50 22.72 8.98 21.77
N LEU A 51 23.50 9.18 22.83
CA LEU A 51 22.96 9.31 24.19
C LEU A 51 22.03 10.52 24.33
N LYS A 52 22.37 11.66 23.74
CA LYS A 52 21.48 12.83 23.72
C LYS A 52 20.20 12.55 22.97
N PHE A 53 20.28 11.90 21.81
CA PHE A 53 19.12 11.47 21.04
C PHE A 53 18.22 10.55 21.88
N GLN A 54 18.79 9.52 22.49
CA GLN A 54 18.07 8.57 23.35
C GLN A 54 17.33 9.27 24.50
N ASN A 55 17.97 10.22 25.14
CA ASN A 55 17.36 11.00 26.21
C ASN A 55 16.24 11.92 25.70
N GLN A 56 16.43 12.57 24.56
CA GLN A 56 15.43 13.46 24.00
C GLN A 56 14.21 12.71 23.48
N ILE A 57 14.39 11.60 22.76
CA ILE A 57 13.28 10.79 22.28
C ILE A 57 12.48 10.17 23.43
N GLY A 58 13.14 9.83 24.52
CA GLY A 58 12.50 9.33 25.74
C GLY A 58 11.56 10.33 26.40
N LEU A 59 11.67 11.62 26.10
CA LEU A 59 10.76 12.67 26.57
C LEU A 59 9.52 12.83 25.67
N HIS A 60 9.50 12.17 24.52
CA HIS A 60 8.37 12.27 23.60
C HIS A 60 7.08 11.71 24.25
N PRO A 61 5.92 12.40 24.10
CA PRO A 61 4.69 12.01 24.78
C PRO A 61 4.18 10.62 24.38
N SER A 62 4.46 10.17 23.19
CA SER A 62 4.08 8.82 22.72
C SER A 62 4.99 7.71 23.24
N VAL A 63 6.11 8.03 23.88
CA VAL A 63 7.01 7.00 24.44
C VAL A 63 6.47 6.52 25.77
N ILE A 64 6.28 5.21 25.87
CA ILE A 64 5.82 4.59 27.11
C ILE A 64 6.88 4.75 28.20
N SER A 65 6.42 5.09 29.37
CA SER A 65 7.28 5.22 30.56
C SER A 65 6.72 4.38 31.68
N LEU A 66 7.62 3.67 32.35
CA LEU A 66 7.29 3.03 33.62
C LEU A 66 7.34 4.08 34.71
N ASP A 67 6.24 4.22 35.46
CA ASP A 67 6.19 5.09 36.65
C ASP A 67 6.42 4.22 37.88
N THR A 68 7.59 4.39 38.49
CA THR A 68 7.93 3.70 39.72
C THR A 68 7.54 4.50 40.98
N GLY A 69 6.70 5.53 40.80
CA GLY A 69 6.24 6.41 41.89
C GLY A 69 7.24 7.51 42.28
N MET A 70 8.50 7.40 41.91
CA MET A 70 9.53 8.42 42.14
C MET A 70 10.24 8.87 40.86
N ILE A 71 10.33 8.01 39.85
CA ILE A 71 11.09 8.27 38.62
C ILE A 71 10.29 7.75 37.42
N ARG A 72 10.07 8.63 36.48
CA ARG A 72 9.55 8.26 35.16
C ARG A 72 10.71 7.70 34.34
N GLN A 73 10.65 6.42 34.02
CA GLN A 73 11.66 5.77 33.20
C GLN A 73 11.08 5.43 31.84
N PRO A 74 11.49 6.15 30.77
CA PRO A 74 11.02 5.85 29.42
C PRO A 74 11.55 4.49 28.97
N LEU A 75 10.71 3.76 28.25
CA LEU A 75 11.09 2.47 27.65
C LEU A 75 11.84 2.71 26.34
N VAL A 76 13.06 3.19 26.51
CA VAL A 76 14.02 3.40 25.44
C VAL A 76 15.28 2.63 25.77
N SER A 77 15.70 1.75 24.89
CA SER A 77 16.91 0.95 24.99
C SER A 77 17.83 1.30 23.83
N GLY A 78 19.07 1.53 24.08
CA GLY A 78 20.10 1.89 23.09
C GLY A 78 21.47 1.79 23.74
N ILE A 79 22.29 2.83 23.66
CA ILE A 79 23.59 2.84 24.34
C ILE A 79 23.36 2.73 25.87
N PRO A 80 24.08 1.84 26.55
CA PRO A 80 23.95 1.68 27.99
C PRO A 80 24.28 2.96 28.74
N THR A 81 23.43 3.32 29.71
CA THR A 81 23.62 4.48 30.57
C THR A 81 24.03 4.05 31.97
N GLY A 82 24.71 4.92 32.73
CA GLY A 82 25.10 4.65 34.11
C GLY A 82 26.44 3.93 34.27
N LEU A 83 27.19 3.77 33.21
CA LEU A 83 28.53 3.23 33.23
C LEU A 83 29.55 4.29 33.69
N ASN A 84 30.71 3.79 34.10
CA ASN A 84 31.79 4.64 34.60
C ASN A 84 32.21 5.66 33.50
N SER A 85 32.43 6.91 33.87
CA SER A 85 32.78 8.02 32.99
C SER A 85 34.05 7.81 32.13
N SER A 86 34.76 6.72 32.35
CA SER A 86 35.92 6.30 31.55
C SER A 86 35.57 5.68 30.23
N PHE A 87 34.34 5.20 30.06
CA PHE A 87 33.87 4.57 28.82
C PHE A 87 33.12 5.60 27.97
N ASN A 88 33.80 6.10 26.96
CA ASN A 88 33.29 7.18 26.13
C ASN A 88 33.09 6.79 24.66
N THR A 89 33.41 5.55 24.29
CA THR A 89 33.16 5.01 22.94
C THR A 89 32.07 3.95 22.98
N ILE A 90 31.36 3.76 21.85
CA ILE A 90 30.27 2.80 21.73
C ILE A 90 30.75 1.39 22.08
N ASP A 91 31.89 0.99 21.54
CA ASP A 91 32.43 -0.36 21.75
C ASP A 91 32.75 -0.61 23.24
N LEU A 92 33.43 0.30 23.89
CA LEU A 92 33.75 0.17 25.29
C LEU A 92 32.51 0.16 26.21
N MET A 93 31.50 1.00 25.88
CA MET A 93 30.24 1.05 26.61
C MET A 93 29.49 -0.28 26.53
N PHE A 94 29.40 -0.89 25.35
CA PHE A 94 28.72 -2.17 25.19
C PHE A 94 29.51 -3.32 25.76
N GLU A 95 30.82 -3.38 25.59
CA GLU A 95 31.67 -4.42 26.17
C GLU A 95 31.54 -4.45 27.71
N GLU A 96 31.61 -3.30 28.34
CA GLU A 96 31.42 -3.22 29.79
C GLU A 96 30.00 -3.62 30.20
N ALA A 97 29.00 -3.15 29.53
CA ALA A 97 27.60 -3.44 29.86
C ALA A 97 27.24 -4.91 29.64
N VAL A 98 27.66 -5.54 28.56
CA VAL A 98 27.45 -6.97 28.30
C VAL A 98 28.16 -7.80 29.39
N ASN A 99 29.38 -7.44 29.72
CA ASN A 99 30.17 -8.19 30.73
C ASN A 99 29.64 -8.01 32.14
N SER A 100 29.13 -6.81 32.49
CA SER A 100 28.71 -6.49 33.86
C SER A 100 27.25 -6.83 34.16
N THR A 101 26.35 -6.63 33.18
CA THR A 101 24.91 -6.74 33.37
C THR A 101 24.23 -7.79 32.49
N GLY A 102 24.95 -8.34 31.50
CA GLY A 102 24.40 -9.33 30.58
C GLY A 102 23.31 -8.79 29.63
N ILE A 103 23.32 -7.48 29.37
CA ILE A 103 22.36 -6.87 28.41
C ILE A 103 22.61 -7.36 27.00
N THR A 104 21.59 -7.26 26.18
CA THR A 104 21.72 -7.57 24.75
C THR A 104 22.58 -6.53 24.06
N ASP A 105 23.55 -6.97 23.26
CA ASP A 105 24.36 -6.09 22.42
C ASP A 105 23.49 -5.55 21.29
N GLN A 106 23.36 -4.24 21.24
CA GLN A 106 22.55 -3.52 20.24
C GLN A 106 23.42 -2.82 19.18
N ARG A 107 24.70 -3.18 19.09
CA ARG A 107 25.56 -2.70 18.01
C ARG A 107 25.22 -3.37 16.69
N LEU A 108 25.24 -2.58 15.64
CA LEU A 108 25.18 -3.07 14.27
C LEU A 108 26.60 -3.44 13.82
N LEU A 109 26.90 -4.73 13.79
CA LEU A 109 28.20 -5.24 13.38
C LEU A 109 28.22 -5.54 11.87
N ARG A 110 29.20 -5.00 11.15
CA ARG A 110 29.46 -5.31 9.75
C ARG A 110 30.92 -5.73 9.61
N ASN A 111 31.15 -6.95 9.18
CA ASN A 111 32.50 -7.55 9.11
C ASN A 111 33.27 -7.53 10.45
N GLY A 112 32.56 -7.60 11.58
CA GLY A 112 33.18 -7.56 12.91
C GLY A 112 33.45 -6.16 13.45
N GLU A 113 33.16 -5.09 12.69
CA GLU A 113 33.28 -3.71 13.12
C GLU A 113 31.92 -3.13 13.43
N THR A 114 31.82 -2.28 14.43
CA THR A 114 30.63 -1.51 14.75
C THR A 114 30.41 -0.43 13.69
N LYS A 115 29.26 -0.47 13.04
CA LYS A 115 28.85 0.52 12.03
C LYS A 115 27.57 1.24 12.40
N GLY A 116 27.04 1.00 13.54
CA GLY A 116 25.85 1.68 14.06
C GLY A 116 25.36 1.11 15.39
N VAL A 117 24.34 1.77 15.90
CA VAL A 117 23.62 1.36 17.11
C VAL A 117 22.12 1.29 16.80
N VAL A 118 21.45 0.30 17.37
CA VAL A 118 19.99 0.20 17.33
C VAL A 118 19.42 0.78 18.60
N VAL A 119 18.60 1.81 18.48
CA VAL A 119 17.80 2.33 19.59
C VAL A 119 16.39 1.75 19.48
N GLN A 120 16.00 0.96 20.46
CA GLN A 120 14.67 0.37 20.55
C GLN A 120 13.78 1.25 21.42
N ILE A 121 12.58 1.59 20.94
CA ILE A 121 11.67 2.51 21.59
C ILE A 121 10.29 1.86 21.66
N GLN A 122 9.69 1.84 22.85
CA GLN A 122 8.30 1.41 23.00
C GLN A 122 7.40 2.62 22.97
N ILE A 123 6.47 2.64 22.02
CA ILE A 123 5.51 3.73 21.87
C ILE A 123 4.10 3.26 22.17
N ASP A 124 3.32 4.14 22.77
CA ASP A 124 1.88 3.97 22.94
C ASP A 124 1.18 4.39 21.66
N SER A 125 1.18 3.49 20.69
CA SER A 125 0.49 3.69 19.43
C SER A 125 -0.16 2.38 19.01
N ARG A 126 -1.47 2.44 18.84
CA ARG A 126 -2.31 1.32 18.39
C ARG A 126 -2.55 1.35 16.90
N ASP A 127 -2.28 2.48 16.27
CA ASP A 127 -2.56 2.70 14.86
C ASP A 127 -1.31 3.10 14.08
N SER A 128 -1.39 2.84 12.80
CA SER A 128 -0.34 3.17 11.84
C SER A 128 -0.09 4.68 11.71
N MET A 129 -1.09 5.53 12.00
CA MET A 129 -0.95 6.99 11.92
C MET A 129 -0.12 7.53 13.06
N GLY A 130 -0.34 7.03 14.29
CA GLY A 130 0.48 7.38 15.44
C GLY A 130 1.93 6.93 15.25
N ALA A 131 2.15 5.72 14.73
CA ALA A 131 3.48 5.24 14.41
C ALA A 131 4.18 6.08 13.31
N LEU A 132 3.45 6.49 12.27
CA LEU A 132 3.94 7.39 11.23
C LEU A 132 4.32 8.77 11.80
N ALA A 133 3.43 9.39 12.58
CA ALA A 133 3.68 10.69 13.18
C ALA A 133 4.92 10.65 14.07
N PHE A 134 5.03 9.64 14.94
CA PHE A 134 6.22 9.42 15.76
C PHE A 134 7.49 9.22 14.91
N GLY A 135 7.39 8.48 13.80
CA GLY A 135 8.52 8.29 12.88
C GLY A 135 8.95 9.59 12.20
N GLU A 136 8.01 10.46 11.81
CA GLU A 136 8.31 11.79 11.26
C GLU A 136 9.01 12.69 12.29
N ASP A 137 8.52 12.72 13.54
CA ASP A 137 9.13 13.47 14.62
C ASP A 137 10.53 12.92 14.96
N THR A 138 10.69 11.62 14.95
CA THR A 138 11.99 10.96 15.15
C THR A 138 12.97 11.30 14.04
N ARG A 139 12.53 11.31 12.78
CA ARG A 139 13.35 11.72 11.63
C ARG A 139 13.76 13.19 11.71
N PHE A 140 12.84 14.05 12.13
CA PHE A 140 13.15 15.44 12.39
C PHE A 140 14.21 15.61 13.49
N LEU A 141 14.10 14.85 14.59
CA LEU A 141 15.07 14.88 15.67
C LEU A 141 16.45 14.41 15.21
N LEU A 142 16.55 13.29 14.48
CA LEU A 142 17.81 12.80 13.90
C LEU A 142 18.49 13.88 13.05
N ASN A 143 17.72 14.47 12.13
CA ASN A 143 18.22 15.51 11.25
C ASN A 143 18.69 16.77 12.04
N SER A 144 17.97 17.16 13.08
CA SER A 144 18.32 18.31 13.93
C SER A 144 19.63 18.11 14.68
N MET A 145 19.95 16.85 14.98
CA MET A 145 21.18 16.45 15.66
C MET A 145 22.31 16.07 14.69
N ASN A 146 22.10 16.17 13.39
CA ASN A 146 23.06 15.78 12.36
C ASN A 146 23.44 14.29 12.44
N LEU A 147 22.49 13.44 12.86
CA LEU A 147 22.65 11.99 12.90
C LEU A 147 22.06 11.37 11.63
N THR A 148 22.80 10.42 11.08
CA THR A 148 22.34 9.59 9.95
C THR A 148 21.78 8.29 10.51
N GLY A 149 20.61 7.86 10.01
CA GLY A 149 19.99 6.64 10.48
C GLY A 149 18.66 6.36 9.81
N GLU A 150 18.15 5.16 10.06
CA GLU A 150 16.89 4.68 9.52
C GLU A 150 15.92 4.34 10.64
N ILE A 151 14.63 4.46 10.35
CA ILE A 151 13.55 4.18 11.29
C ILE A 151 12.78 2.97 10.77
N GLY A 152 12.54 2.01 11.63
CA GLY A 152 11.80 0.79 11.34
C GLY A 152 10.86 0.41 12.49
N GLY A 153 10.01 -0.57 12.22
CA GLY A 153 9.01 -1.10 13.15
C GLY A 153 7.83 -1.61 12.35
N ASP A 154 7.15 -2.63 12.83
CA ASP A 154 6.13 -3.32 12.04
C ASP A 154 5.01 -2.37 11.59
N LEU A 155 4.42 -1.62 12.51
CA LEU A 155 3.36 -0.66 12.19
C LEU A 155 3.89 0.52 11.38
N TYR A 156 5.06 1.05 11.71
CA TYR A 156 5.64 2.18 11.01
C TYR A 156 5.98 1.81 9.56
N THR A 157 6.70 0.71 9.36
CA THR A 157 7.12 0.29 8.01
C THR A 157 5.91 -0.01 7.13
N GLY A 158 4.89 -0.69 7.66
CA GLY A 158 3.65 -0.94 6.94
C GLY A 158 2.93 0.36 6.55
N ALA A 159 2.86 1.33 7.46
CA ALA A 159 2.23 2.62 7.23
C ALA A 159 3.01 3.50 6.25
N ASP A 160 4.34 3.53 6.33
CA ASP A 160 5.21 4.31 5.42
C ASP A 160 5.14 3.78 4.00
N VAL A 161 5.14 2.45 3.83
CA VAL A 161 4.90 1.79 2.55
C VAL A 161 3.51 2.13 2.02
N ALA A 162 2.46 2.03 2.83
CA ALA A 162 1.09 2.36 2.43
C ALA A 162 0.95 3.83 2.01
N LYS A 163 1.56 4.76 2.74
CA LYS A 163 1.63 6.19 2.40
C LYS A 163 2.33 6.43 1.06
N THR A 164 3.49 5.80 0.86
CA THR A 164 4.24 5.89 -0.40
C THR A 164 3.42 5.37 -1.58
N PHE A 165 2.68 4.27 -1.40
CA PHE A 165 1.75 3.77 -2.41
C PHE A 165 0.62 4.75 -2.69
N GLU A 166 0.04 5.36 -1.68
CA GLU A 166 -1.03 6.35 -1.84
C GLU A 166 -0.54 7.59 -2.59
N GLU A 167 0.60 8.14 -2.25
CA GLU A 167 1.20 9.29 -2.91
C GLU A 167 1.59 9.01 -4.37
N SER A 168 2.07 7.80 -4.68
CA SER A 168 2.45 7.39 -6.03
C SER A 168 1.28 6.93 -6.91
N ARG A 169 0.08 6.79 -6.37
CA ARG A 169 -1.07 6.16 -7.02
C ARG A 169 -1.49 6.81 -8.32
N ILE A 170 -1.55 8.14 -8.36
CA ILE A 170 -1.87 8.89 -9.58
C ILE A 170 -0.80 8.63 -10.65
N VAL A 171 0.47 8.62 -10.26
CA VAL A 171 1.59 8.35 -11.18
C VAL A 171 1.49 6.92 -11.73
N GLN A 172 1.14 5.93 -10.89
CA GLN A 172 0.95 4.54 -11.31
C GLN A 172 -0.20 4.42 -12.32
N ILE A 173 -1.35 5.07 -12.09
CA ILE A 173 -2.48 5.07 -13.02
C ILE A 173 -2.08 5.72 -14.36
N LEU A 174 -1.39 6.85 -14.33
CA LEU A 174 -0.93 7.52 -15.55
C LEU A 174 0.09 6.68 -16.31
N LEU A 175 1.06 6.08 -15.62
CA LEU A 175 2.05 5.20 -16.22
C LEU A 175 1.40 3.96 -16.85
N ALA A 176 0.45 3.33 -16.15
CA ALA A 176 -0.34 2.23 -16.70
C ALA A 176 -1.12 2.67 -17.96
N GLY A 177 -1.73 3.87 -17.94
CA GLY A 177 -2.40 4.46 -19.10
C GLY A 177 -1.47 4.67 -20.29
N VAL A 178 -0.24 5.14 -20.06
CA VAL A 178 0.79 5.28 -21.10
C VAL A 178 1.17 3.90 -21.68
N MET A 179 1.35 2.90 -20.84
CA MET A 179 1.65 1.53 -21.30
C MET A 179 0.51 0.95 -22.12
N VAL A 180 -0.74 1.14 -21.68
CA VAL A 180 -1.95 0.75 -22.46
C VAL A 180 -1.97 1.47 -23.81
N LEU A 181 -1.66 2.77 -23.87
CA LEU A 181 -1.57 3.53 -25.11
C LEU A 181 -0.55 2.94 -26.09
N ILE A 182 0.67 2.68 -25.59
CA ILE A 182 1.74 2.14 -26.42
C ILE A 182 1.35 0.76 -26.97
N VAL A 183 0.98 -0.17 -26.10
CA VAL A 183 0.64 -1.54 -26.48
C VAL A 183 -0.55 -1.57 -27.42
N SER A 184 -1.64 -0.87 -27.10
CA SER A 184 -2.84 -0.86 -27.93
C SER A 184 -2.60 -0.21 -29.30
N SER A 185 -1.79 0.87 -29.36
CA SER A 185 -1.42 1.53 -30.62
C SER A 185 -0.58 0.62 -31.50
N MET A 186 0.34 -0.15 -30.93
CA MET A 186 1.17 -1.11 -31.65
C MET A 186 0.35 -2.29 -32.17
N VAL A 187 -0.48 -2.88 -31.32
CA VAL A 187 -1.31 -4.05 -31.70
C VAL A 187 -2.33 -3.69 -32.77
N LEU A 188 -3.04 -2.57 -32.62
CA LEU A 188 -4.07 -2.12 -33.56
C LEU A 188 -3.49 -1.32 -34.77
N LYS A 189 -2.16 -1.09 -34.76
CA LYS A 189 -1.49 -0.27 -35.79
C LYS A 189 -2.18 1.09 -36.02
N SER A 190 -2.75 1.67 -34.97
CA SER A 190 -3.56 2.89 -35.05
C SER A 190 -3.47 3.67 -33.74
N PHE A 191 -2.76 4.81 -33.75
CA PHE A 191 -2.66 5.70 -32.60
C PHE A 191 -4.01 6.22 -32.11
N PRO A 192 -4.96 6.67 -32.93
CA PRO A 192 -6.26 7.15 -32.46
C PRO A 192 -7.09 6.08 -31.73
N LYS A 193 -6.99 4.81 -32.19
CA LYS A 193 -7.66 3.68 -31.51
C LYS A 193 -6.98 3.40 -30.15
N GLY A 194 -5.65 3.34 -30.14
CA GLY A 194 -4.87 3.18 -28.89
C GLY A 194 -5.18 4.27 -27.87
N LEU A 195 -5.28 5.53 -28.32
CA LEU A 195 -5.61 6.66 -27.44
C LEU A 195 -7.00 6.53 -26.81
N ARG A 196 -8.01 6.11 -27.59
CA ARG A 196 -9.37 5.87 -27.07
C ARG A 196 -9.38 4.77 -26.00
N ILE A 197 -8.65 3.69 -26.25
CA ILE A 197 -8.52 2.57 -25.29
C ILE A 197 -7.83 3.04 -24.00
N ALA A 198 -6.73 3.77 -24.13
CA ALA A 198 -5.99 4.29 -22.98
C ALA A 198 -6.84 5.25 -22.12
N ILE A 199 -7.56 6.18 -22.77
CA ILE A 199 -8.47 7.09 -22.07
C ILE A 199 -9.57 6.30 -21.36
N GLY A 200 -10.16 5.29 -22.01
CA GLY A 200 -11.18 4.45 -21.40
C GLY A 200 -10.64 3.63 -20.21
N ALA A 201 -9.45 3.06 -20.35
CA ALA A 201 -8.79 2.33 -19.26
C ALA A 201 -8.48 3.22 -18.06
N VAL A 202 -7.94 4.43 -18.32
CA VAL A 202 -7.66 5.41 -17.25
C VAL A 202 -8.96 5.87 -16.60
N ALA A 203 -10.03 6.08 -17.36
CA ALA A 203 -11.34 6.46 -16.81
C ALA A 203 -11.91 5.38 -15.88
N VAL A 204 -11.82 4.10 -16.27
CA VAL A 204 -12.22 2.98 -15.41
C VAL A 204 -11.33 2.90 -14.17
N GLY A 205 -10.00 3.01 -14.33
CA GLY A 205 -9.07 3.02 -13.20
C GLY A 205 -9.37 4.14 -12.20
N ALA A 206 -9.59 5.37 -12.70
CA ALA A 206 -9.94 6.50 -11.86
C ALA A 206 -11.30 6.32 -11.16
N ALA A 207 -12.30 5.74 -11.81
CA ALA A 207 -13.59 5.45 -11.21
C ALA A 207 -13.47 4.39 -10.08
N VAL A 208 -12.69 3.34 -10.31
CA VAL A 208 -12.42 2.30 -9.30
C VAL A 208 -11.62 2.87 -8.13
N ASP A 209 -10.64 3.75 -8.40
CA ASP A 209 -9.88 4.43 -7.36
C ASP A 209 -10.74 5.36 -6.49
N ALA A 210 -11.61 6.13 -7.14
CA ALA A 210 -12.58 6.98 -6.43
C ALA A 210 -13.51 6.14 -5.53
N MET A 211 -13.97 5.01 -6.06
CA MET A 211 -14.84 4.09 -5.32
C MET A 211 -14.10 3.43 -4.15
N ALA A 212 -12.83 3.03 -4.33
CA ALA A 212 -12.00 2.54 -3.26
C ALA A 212 -11.88 3.57 -2.12
N GLY A 213 -11.65 4.84 -2.47
CA GLY A 213 -11.58 5.94 -1.49
C GLY A 213 -12.88 6.16 -0.71
N TYR A 214 -14.02 5.86 -1.33
CA TYR A 214 -15.33 6.00 -0.68
C TYR A 214 -15.71 4.81 0.19
N MET A 215 -15.42 3.58 -0.24
CA MET A 215 -15.89 2.35 0.43
C MET A 215 -14.97 1.87 1.56
N THR A 216 -13.68 1.84 1.30
CA THR A 216 -12.71 1.13 2.16
C THR A 216 -11.50 1.97 2.55
N GLY A 217 -11.40 3.17 1.99
CA GLY A 217 -10.18 3.95 2.02
C GLY A 217 -9.20 3.52 0.90
N ARG A 218 -8.27 4.41 0.61
CA ARG A 218 -7.19 4.15 -0.34
C ARG A 218 -6.05 3.48 0.40
N GLY A 219 -5.88 2.19 0.21
CA GLY A 219 -4.82 1.41 0.82
C GLY A 219 -4.01 0.61 -0.20
N MET A 220 -2.97 -0.04 0.28
CA MET A 220 -2.14 -0.92 -0.52
C MET A 220 -2.96 -2.09 -1.11
N GLU A 221 -3.97 -2.57 -0.38
CA GLU A 221 -4.86 -3.67 -0.78
C GLU A 221 -5.77 -3.30 -1.96
N THR A 222 -6.07 -2.01 -2.17
CA THR A 222 -6.95 -1.56 -3.26
C THR A 222 -6.20 -1.20 -4.55
N ALA A 223 -4.90 -0.93 -4.49
CA ALA A 223 -4.08 -0.58 -5.65
C ALA A 223 -4.07 -1.67 -6.74
N PRO A 224 -3.93 -2.98 -6.44
CA PRO A 224 -4.01 -4.02 -7.46
C PRO A 224 -5.35 -4.05 -8.18
N ALA A 225 -6.46 -3.78 -7.49
CA ALA A 225 -7.79 -3.77 -8.10
C ALA A 225 -7.93 -2.66 -9.14
N VAL A 226 -7.34 -1.48 -8.90
CA VAL A 226 -7.33 -0.36 -9.85
C VAL A 226 -6.55 -0.72 -11.11
N LEU A 227 -5.32 -1.25 -10.96
CA LEU A 227 -4.47 -1.61 -12.09
C LEU A 227 -5.04 -2.79 -12.90
N LEU A 228 -5.56 -3.82 -12.23
CA LEU A 228 -6.25 -4.94 -12.89
C LEU A 228 -7.51 -4.44 -13.61
N GLY A 229 -8.25 -3.53 -13.00
CA GLY A 229 -9.41 -2.88 -13.60
C GLY A 229 -9.09 -2.16 -14.90
N MET A 230 -7.97 -1.43 -14.94
CA MET A 230 -7.46 -0.81 -16.18
C MET A 230 -7.10 -1.86 -17.23
N GLY A 231 -6.52 -2.99 -16.82
CA GLY A 231 -6.20 -4.11 -17.70
C GLY A 231 -7.45 -4.71 -18.33
N PHE A 232 -8.48 -4.99 -17.54
CA PHE A 232 -9.78 -5.47 -18.04
C PHE A 232 -10.42 -4.46 -19.01
N ALA A 233 -10.39 -3.17 -18.66
CA ALA A 233 -10.92 -2.13 -19.54
C ALA A 233 -10.17 -2.09 -20.88
N ALA A 234 -8.83 -2.16 -20.84
CA ALA A 234 -8.02 -2.19 -22.06
C ALA A 234 -8.34 -3.39 -22.95
N ASP A 235 -8.53 -4.57 -22.36
CA ASP A 235 -8.88 -5.79 -23.09
C ASP A 235 -10.27 -5.66 -23.76
N TYR A 236 -11.32 -5.36 -23.02
CA TYR A 236 -12.67 -5.20 -23.56
C TYR A 236 -12.77 -4.09 -24.60
N LEU A 237 -12.07 -2.95 -24.39
CA LEU A 237 -12.05 -1.84 -25.34
C LEU A 237 -11.27 -2.17 -26.61
N SER A 238 -10.21 -2.98 -26.52
CA SER A 238 -9.45 -3.43 -27.69
C SER A 238 -10.33 -4.29 -28.60
N HIS A 239 -11.08 -5.22 -28.03
CA HIS A 239 -12.05 -6.01 -28.78
C HIS A 239 -13.18 -5.17 -29.39
N ALA A 240 -13.60 -4.09 -28.71
CA ALA A 240 -14.61 -3.18 -29.23
C ALA A 240 -14.10 -2.23 -30.34
N SER A 241 -12.77 -2.05 -30.44
CA SER A 241 -12.10 -1.15 -31.38
C SER A 241 -11.55 -1.86 -32.61
N ALA A 242 -11.79 -3.17 -32.78
CA ALA A 242 -11.39 -3.95 -33.94
C ALA A 242 -12.05 -3.43 -35.24
N ASP A 243 -11.38 -3.66 -36.39
CA ASP A 243 -11.76 -3.07 -37.67
C ASP A 243 -13.05 -3.64 -38.31
N HIS A 244 -13.59 -4.68 -37.70
CA HIS A 244 -14.80 -5.32 -38.19
C HIS A 244 -16.04 -4.69 -37.53
N PRO A 245 -17.11 -4.43 -38.29
CA PRO A 245 -18.37 -3.96 -37.74
C PRO A 245 -18.84 -4.99 -36.69
N PRO A 246 -19.16 -4.55 -35.46
CA PRO A 246 -19.51 -5.47 -34.38
C PRO A 246 -20.80 -6.20 -34.73
N THR A 247 -20.70 -7.52 -34.76
CA THR A 247 -21.89 -8.36 -34.94
C THR A 247 -22.63 -8.55 -33.61
N ARG A 248 -23.91 -8.95 -33.70
CA ARG A 248 -24.67 -9.33 -32.50
C ARG A 248 -23.96 -10.45 -31.71
N ARG A 249 -23.28 -11.33 -32.44
CA ARG A 249 -22.52 -12.44 -31.85
C ARG A 249 -21.31 -11.94 -31.05
N ASP A 250 -20.59 -10.94 -31.55
CA ASP A 250 -19.42 -10.36 -30.88
C ASP A 250 -19.82 -9.64 -29.59
N ASN A 251 -20.96 -8.94 -29.61
CA ASN A 251 -21.52 -8.31 -28.41
C ASN A 251 -21.94 -9.37 -27.38
N SER A 252 -22.59 -10.45 -27.81
CA SER A 252 -22.96 -11.54 -26.89
C SER A 252 -21.75 -12.23 -26.30
N ALA A 253 -20.70 -12.48 -27.07
CA ALA A 253 -19.46 -13.07 -26.62
C ALA A 253 -18.76 -12.17 -25.58
N ARG A 254 -18.73 -10.85 -25.81
CA ARG A 254 -18.16 -9.88 -24.85
C ARG A 254 -18.92 -9.87 -23.52
N TRP A 255 -20.26 -9.83 -23.59
CA TRP A 255 -21.09 -9.91 -22.39
C TRP A 255 -20.93 -11.23 -21.67
N LEU A 256 -20.85 -12.34 -22.39
CA LEU A 256 -20.63 -13.67 -21.77
C LEU A 256 -19.27 -13.73 -21.06
N ALA A 257 -18.20 -13.25 -21.70
CA ALA A 257 -16.88 -13.16 -21.09
C ALA A 257 -16.89 -12.25 -19.84
N GLY A 258 -17.55 -11.10 -19.94
CA GLY A 258 -17.75 -10.20 -18.80
C GLY A 258 -18.51 -10.84 -17.66
N MET A 259 -19.60 -11.54 -17.95
CA MET A 259 -20.41 -12.22 -16.91
C MET A 259 -19.69 -13.38 -16.25
N THR A 260 -18.83 -14.12 -16.97
CA THR A 260 -18.02 -15.19 -16.35
C THR A 260 -16.98 -14.60 -15.40
N SER A 261 -16.28 -13.53 -15.78
CA SER A 261 -15.36 -12.85 -14.89
C SER A 261 -16.08 -12.19 -13.71
N LEU A 262 -17.22 -11.56 -13.95
CA LEU A 262 -18.05 -10.92 -12.94
C LEU A 262 -18.49 -11.95 -11.88
N SER A 263 -18.95 -13.15 -12.28
CA SER A 263 -19.41 -14.19 -11.36
C SER A 263 -18.31 -14.60 -10.38
N VAL A 264 -17.06 -14.69 -10.81
CA VAL A 264 -15.92 -15.02 -9.94
C VAL A 264 -15.70 -13.91 -8.92
N PHE A 265 -15.65 -12.65 -9.33
CA PHE A 265 -15.34 -11.54 -8.41
C PHE A 265 -16.52 -11.19 -7.51
N VAL A 266 -17.77 -11.43 -7.95
CA VAL A 266 -18.94 -11.37 -7.07
C VAL A 266 -18.80 -12.39 -5.95
N LEU A 267 -18.37 -13.63 -6.23
CA LEU A 267 -18.14 -14.62 -5.17
C LEU A 267 -17.03 -14.18 -4.21
N VAL A 268 -15.94 -13.61 -4.72
CA VAL A 268 -14.84 -13.05 -3.89
C VAL A 268 -15.34 -11.89 -3.02
N SER A 269 -16.37 -11.14 -3.48
CA SER A 269 -16.97 -10.04 -2.71
C SER A 269 -17.66 -10.49 -1.42
N PHE A 270 -17.88 -11.77 -1.24
CA PHE A 270 -18.43 -12.39 -0.02
C PHE A 270 -17.36 -13.10 0.82
N ALA A 271 -16.06 -12.91 0.49
CA ALA A 271 -15.00 -13.52 1.30
C ALA A 271 -15.04 -13.01 2.75
N ALA A 272 -14.76 -13.90 3.67
CA ALA A 272 -14.65 -13.55 5.09
C ALA A 272 -13.45 -12.65 5.37
N PHE A 273 -12.37 -12.76 4.58
CA PHE A 273 -11.17 -11.94 4.68
C PHE A 273 -11.41 -10.55 4.04
N PRO A 274 -11.46 -9.45 4.83
CA PRO A 274 -11.86 -8.13 4.36
C PRO A 274 -11.09 -7.60 3.15
N PRO A 275 -9.74 -7.71 3.06
CA PRO A 275 -9.02 -7.26 1.87
C PRO A 275 -9.45 -7.98 0.59
N ALA A 276 -9.71 -9.30 0.65
CA ALA A 276 -10.20 -10.05 -0.49
C ALA A 276 -11.63 -9.62 -0.88
N ARG A 277 -12.50 -9.41 0.12
CA ARG A 277 -13.86 -8.89 -0.08
C ARG A 277 -13.85 -7.55 -0.79
N ASN A 278 -13.06 -6.61 -0.29
CA ASN A 278 -12.93 -5.25 -0.86
C ASN A 278 -12.39 -5.30 -2.29
N MET A 279 -11.35 -6.09 -2.53
CA MET A 279 -10.80 -6.31 -3.87
C MET A 279 -11.83 -6.93 -4.81
N GLY A 280 -12.60 -7.93 -4.36
CA GLY A 280 -13.68 -8.54 -5.12
C GLY A 280 -14.74 -7.54 -5.53
N GLN A 281 -15.18 -6.67 -4.61
CA GLN A 281 -16.16 -5.60 -4.88
C GLN A 281 -15.66 -4.62 -5.94
N LEU A 282 -14.42 -4.13 -5.79
CA LEU A 282 -13.82 -3.19 -6.73
C LEU A 282 -13.63 -3.78 -8.12
N LEU A 283 -13.19 -5.03 -8.23
CA LEU A 283 -13.03 -5.73 -9.51
C LEU A 283 -14.38 -6.04 -10.15
N THR A 284 -15.41 -6.37 -9.38
CA THR A 284 -16.79 -6.53 -9.87
C THR A 284 -17.25 -5.26 -10.58
N VAL A 285 -17.10 -4.11 -9.93
CA VAL A 285 -17.47 -2.80 -10.52
C VAL A 285 -16.61 -2.47 -11.73
N SER A 286 -15.32 -2.74 -11.66
CA SER A 286 -14.39 -2.49 -12.75
C SER A 286 -14.78 -3.24 -14.02
N ILE A 287 -15.09 -4.54 -13.91
CA ILE A 287 -15.52 -5.36 -15.06
C ILE A 287 -16.83 -4.85 -15.61
N LEU A 288 -17.80 -4.54 -14.75
CA LEU A 288 -19.08 -4.01 -15.17
C LEU A 288 -18.92 -2.71 -15.97
N LEU A 289 -18.15 -1.76 -15.44
CA LEU A 289 -17.86 -0.50 -16.15
C LEU A 289 -17.13 -0.73 -17.47
N SER A 290 -16.17 -1.66 -17.49
CA SER A 290 -15.40 -1.99 -18.69
C SER A 290 -16.28 -2.56 -19.80
N VAL A 291 -17.19 -3.50 -19.48
CA VAL A 291 -18.11 -4.11 -20.44
C VAL A 291 -19.12 -3.09 -20.97
N ILE A 292 -19.67 -2.24 -20.10
CA ILE A 292 -20.60 -1.18 -20.49
C ILE A 292 -19.91 -0.19 -21.42
N LEU A 293 -18.71 0.28 -21.07
CA LEU A 293 -17.96 1.23 -21.87
C LEU A 293 -17.57 0.64 -23.24
N ALA A 294 -17.10 -0.61 -23.27
CA ALA A 294 -16.76 -1.31 -24.51
C ALA A 294 -17.99 -1.53 -25.41
N THR A 295 -19.13 -1.85 -24.81
CA THR A 295 -20.39 -2.03 -25.57
C THR A 295 -20.84 -0.70 -26.16
N SER A 296 -20.79 0.39 -25.39
CA SER A 296 -21.13 1.74 -25.87
C SER A 296 -20.23 2.20 -27.02
N LEU A 297 -18.94 1.90 -26.94
CA LEU A 297 -17.99 2.20 -28.03
C LEU A 297 -18.26 1.40 -29.28
N ALA A 298 -18.61 0.11 -29.15
CA ALA A 298 -18.95 -0.76 -30.27
C ALA A 298 -20.19 -0.27 -30.98
N PHE A 299 -21.24 0.16 -30.27
CA PHE A 299 -22.47 0.74 -30.89
C PHE A 299 -22.17 2.00 -31.69
N LYS A 300 -21.31 2.88 -31.16
CA LYS A 300 -20.93 4.12 -31.85
C LYS A 300 -20.15 3.85 -33.15
N ASN A 301 -19.40 2.77 -33.21
CA ASN A 301 -18.60 2.38 -34.38
C ASN A 301 -19.40 1.54 -35.40
N SER A 302 -20.64 1.14 -35.07
CA SER A 302 -21.52 0.50 -36.05
C SER A 302 -21.89 1.48 -37.14
N PRO A 303 -21.62 1.20 -38.43
CA PRO A 303 -22.11 2.04 -39.49
C PRO A 303 -23.65 2.08 -39.39
N GLU A 304 -24.22 3.29 -39.35
CA GLU A 304 -25.66 3.41 -39.56
C GLU A 304 -25.97 2.62 -40.83
N VAL A 305 -26.79 1.59 -40.66
CA VAL A 305 -27.38 0.92 -41.83
C VAL A 305 -28.24 1.98 -42.49
N SER A 306 -27.63 2.70 -43.44
CA SER A 306 -28.33 3.56 -44.34
C SER A 306 -29.43 2.67 -44.94
N LYS A 307 -30.65 2.82 -44.42
CA LYS A 307 -31.83 2.31 -45.09
C LYS A 307 -31.94 3.09 -46.42
N GLY A 308 -31.17 2.62 -47.39
CA GLY A 308 -31.36 3.04 -48.77
C GLY A 308 -32.79 2.72 -49.14
N PRO A 309 -33.52 3.69 -49.73
CA PRO A 309 -34.93 3.50 -50.04
C PRO A 309 -35.22 2.48 -51.16
N ASN A 310 -34.26 1.66 -51.54
CA ASN A 310 -34.39 0.73 -52.68
C ASN A 310 -33.71 -0.63 -52.42
N SER A 311 -34.18 -1.37 -51.45
CA SER A 311 -34.06 -2.82 -51.49
C SER A 311 -35.33 -3.38 -52.16
N ARG A 312 -35.30 -3.52 -53.47
CA ARG A 312 -36.28 -4.38 -54.17
C ARG A 312 -36.16 -5.78 -53.59
N PRO A 313 -37.27 -6.44 -53.27
CA PRO A 313 -37.24 -7.85 -52.93
C PRO A 313 -36.64 -8.63 -54.12
N PRO A 314 -35.87 -9.72 -53.86
CA PRO A 314 -35.37 -10.56 -54.91
C PRO A 314 -36.54 -11.09 -55.75
N GLY A 315 -36.50 -10.78 -57.06
CA GLY A 315 -37.54 -11.19 -58.00
C GLY A 315 -37.72 -12.71 -57.95
N ILE A 316 -38.95 -13.09 -57.92
CA ILE A 316 -39.40 -14.44 -58.19
C ILE A 316 -38.95 -14.72 -59.61
N LEU A 317 -38.09 -15.73 -59.81
CA LEU A 317 -37.79 -16.29 -61.14
C LEU A 317 -39.08 -16.91 -61.61
N GLU A 318 -39.67 -16.26 -62.61
CA GLU A 318 -40.69 -16.92 -63.42
C GLU A 318 -40.00 -18.02 -64.21
N GLU A 319 -40.46 -19.27 -63.95
CA GLU A 319 -40.19 -20.43 -64.82
C GLU A 319 -40.90 -20.22 -66.17
N GLU A 320 -40.10 -20.28 -67.25
CA GLU A 320 -40.52 -20.79 -68.56
C GLU A 320 -39.59 -21.91 -69.03
#